data_1f4f3cd6538a223846fbbc575752c45a
#
_entry.id   1f4f3cd6538a223846fbbc575752c45a
#
_cell.length_a   1.000
_cell.length_b   1.000
_cell.length_c   1.000
_cell.angle_alpha   90.00
_cell.angle_beta   90.00
_cell.angle_gamma   90.00
#
_symmetry.space_group_name_H-M   'P 1'
#
loop_
_entity.id
_entity.type
_entity.pdbx_description
1 polymer ?
#
loop_
_entity_poly.entity_id
_entity_poly.type
_entity_poly.pdbx_seq_one_letter_code
_entity_poly.pdbx_strand_id
1 'polypeptide(L)'
;DDLVELGKTFSQTECGAGTSLALSHIFGAMRQMKSAGAPMPYSLVLSPSQIWGNKGIISLLHNTALDTAGSSTTDTATARPIGMMGGKGEEAFQTGFVGSIAGFNVYWSDQIDEDVSSGGDAAGFAFSKGAIGLGVGAEGLFRVRTQREESERMTKYVCTGFWGQVEVKDAYGVYILSDVS
;
A
#
# COMPACT_ATOMS: atom_id res chain seq x y z
N ASP A 1 10.89 -2.32 4.41
CA ASP A 1 11.35 -0.97 4.79
C ASP A 1 11.76 -0.15 3.56
N ASP A 2 12.76 -0.59 2.78
CA ASP A 2 13.30 0.20 1.65
C ASP A 2 12.23 0.64 0.62
N LEU A 3 11.25 -0.21 0.33
CA LEU A 3 10.18 0.13 -0.60
C LEU A 3 9.23 1.21 -0.04
N VAL A 4 8.97 1.15 1.26
CA VAL A 4 8.12 2.13 1.95
C VAL A 4 8.82 3.50 1.99
N GLU A 5 10.11 3.51 2.32
CA GLU A 5 10.91 4.75 2.30
C GLU A 5 10.95 5.36 0.89
N LEU A 6 11.09 4.52 -0.13
CA LEU A 6 11.04 4.97 -1.51
C LEU A 6 9.67 5.54 -1.91
N GLY A 7 8.59 4.96 -1.38
CA GLY A 7 7.22 5.46 -1.61
C GLY A 7 7.00 6.88 -1.07
N LYS A 8 7.73 7.28 -0.04
CA LYS A 8 7.68 8.64 0.53
C LYS A 8 8.41 9.69 -0.32
N THR A 9 9.24 9.28 -1.28
CA THR A 9 10.01 10.22 -2.12
C THR A 9 9.22 10.78 -3.29
N PHE A 10 8.07 10.19 -3.63
CA PHE A 10 7.24 10.69 -4.73
C PHE A 10 6.79 12.13 -4.49
N SER A 11 7.01 12.97 -5.51
CA SER A 11 6.65 14.40 -5.44
C SER A 11 5.15 14.67 -5.59
N GLN A 12 4.43 13.75 -6.24
CA GLN A 12 2.99 13.84 -6.38
C GLN A 12 2.32 13.36 -5.10
N THR A 13 1.41 14.17 -4.57
CA THR A 13 0.71 13.87 -3.32
C THR A 13 -0.80 13.93 -3.52
N GLU A 14 -1.52 13.03 -2.87
CA GLU A 14 -2.97 13.07 -2.74
C GLU A 14 -3.37 12.90 -1.28
N CYS A 15 -4.53 13.43 -0.93
CA CYS A 15 -4.94 13.60 0.44
C CYS A 15 -4.01 14.56 1.20
N GLY A 16 -4.01 14.57 2.51
CA GLY A 16 -3.16 15.46 3.31
C GLY A 16 -3.33 15.17 4.79
N ALA A 17 -2.40 15.70 5.60
CA ALA A 17 -2.44 15.57 7.04
C ALA A 17 -3.80 15.99 7.62
N GLY A 18 -4.34 15.23 8.55
CA GLY A 18 -5.63 15.46 9.18
C GLY A 18 -6.85 15.22 8.27
N THR A 19 -6.65 14.63 7.08
CA THR A 19 -7.74 14.33 6.15
C THR A 19 -7.92 12.83 6.02
N SER A 20 -9.16 12.34 6.22
CA SER A 20 -9.48 10.93 6.04
C SER A 20 -9.35 10.47 4.59
N LEU A 21 -8.85 9.27 4.38
CA LEU A 21 -8.68 8.70 3.05
C LEU A 21 -10.04 8.36 2.43
N ALA A 22 -10.47 9.15 1.45
CA ALA A 22 -11.68 8.91 0.70
C ALA A 22 -11.41 8.30 -0.68
N LEU A 23 -12.42 7.68 -1.28
CA LEU A 23 -12.34 7.10 -2.62
C LEU A 23 -11.98 8.15 -3.69
N SER A 24 -12.38 9.42 -3.46
CA SER A 24 -12.01 10.55 -4.33
C SER A 24 -10.51 10.76 -4.44
N HIS A 25 -9.76 10.56 -3.34
CA HIS A 25 -8.31 10.67 -3.33
C HIS A 25 -7.65 9.54 -4.13
N ILE A 26 -8.20 8.33 -4.09
CA ILE A 26 -7.74 7.21 -4.93
C ILE A 26 -7.99 7.50 -6.41
N PHE A 27 -9.13 8.06 -6.76
CA PHE A 27 -9.38 8.52 -8.13
C PHE A 27 -8.46 9.68 -8.53
N GLY A 28 -8.11 10.56 -7.57
CA GLY A 28 -7.12 11.62 -7.77
C GLY A 28 -5.75 11.06 -8.12
N ALA A 29 -5.26 10.10 -7.34
CA ALA A 29 -4.00 9.42 -7.59
C ALA A 29 -4.00 8.71 -8.96
N MET A 30 -5.10 8.03 -9.30
CA MET A 30 -5.24 7.40 -10.62
C MET A 30 -5.18 8.44 -11.76
N ARG A 31 -5.86 9.57 -11.58
CA ARG A 31 -5.86 10.65 -12.57
C ARG A 31 -4.44 11.17 -12.80
N GLN A 32 -3.67 11.41 -11.72
CA GLN A 32 -2.29 11.89 -11.81
C GLN A 32 -1.41 10.90 -12.59
N MET A 33 -1.44 9.62 -12.21
CA MET A 33 -0.65 8.58 -12.90
C MET A 33 -1.05 8.40 -14.36
N LYS A 34 -2.35 8.41 -14.68
CA LYS A 34 -2.82 8.32 -16.07
C LYS A 34 -2.44 9.56 -16.89
N SER A 35 -2.50 10.75 -16.30
CA SER A 35 -2.05 11.98 -16.95
C SER A 35 -0.55 11.96 -17.27
N ALA A 36 0.24 11.31 -16.41
CA ALA A 36 1.67 11.09 -16.64
C ALA A 36 1.98 10.00 -17.69
N GLY A 37 0.96 9.25 -18.14
CA GLY A 37 1.14 8.14 -19.06
C GLY A 37 1.72 6.88 -18.42
N ALA A 38 1.47 6.68 -17.11
CA ALA A 38 1.95 5.51 -16.39
C ALA A 38 1.32 4.21 -16.93
N PRO A 39 2.11 3.15 -17.16
CA PRO A 39 1.58 1.88 -17.64
C PRO A 39 0.85 1.12 -16.53
N MET A 40 -0.19 0.39 -16.89
CA MET A 40 -0.86 -0.55 -15.98
C MET A 40 -0.01 -1.83 -15.80
N PRO A 41 -0.17 -2.62 -14.73
CA PRO A 41 -1.09 -2.42 -13.61
C PRO A 41 -0.60 -1.38 -12.60
N TYR A 42 -1.54 -0.85 -11.81
CA TYR A 42 -1.27 0.05 -10.70
C TYR A 42 -1.37 -0.71 -9.38
N SER A 43 -0.46 -0.41 -8.47
CA SER A 43 -0.44 -0.93 -7.10
C SER A 43 -0.68 0.19 -6.11
N LEU A 44 -1.46 -0.08 -5.08
CA LEU A 44 -1.73 0.82 -3.96
C LEU A 44 -1.33 0.08 -2.68
N VAL A 45 -0.41 0.65 -1.93
CA VAL A 45 0.06 0.10 -0.66
C VAL A 45 -0.35 1.04 0.46
N LEU A 46 -1.10 0.52 1.42
CA LEU A 46 -1.66 1.27 2.52
C LEU A 46 -1.31 0.61 3.86
N SER A 47 -1.35 1.40 4.93
CA SER A 47 -1.25 0.87 6.28
C SER A 47 -2.54 0.12 6.66
N PRO A 48 -2.49 -0.78 7.66
CA PRO A 48 -3.68 -1.42 8.20
C PRO A 48 -4.73 -0.41 8.66
N SER A 49 -4.32 0.68 9.28
CA SER A 49 -5.21 1.73 9.79
C SER A 49 -5.87 2.53 8.66
N GLN A 50 -5.18 2.75 7.54
CA GLN A 50 -5.76 3.37 6.34
C GLN A 50 -6.82 2.48 5.67
N ILE A 51 -6.74 1.17 5.84
CA ILE A 51 -7.69 0.23 5.24
C ILE A 51 -8.86 -0.06 6.20
N TRP A 52 -8.54 -0.49 7.42
CA TRP A 52 -9.55 -1.00 8.38
C TRP A 52 -9.80 -0.07 9.57
N GLY A 53 -9.03 1.01 9.73
CA GLY A 53 -9.24 1.98 10.81
C GLY A 53 -10.60 2.70 10.72
N ASN A 54 -10.96 3.43 11.77
CA ASN A 54 -12.22 4.19 11.82
C ASN A 54 -12.34 5.22 10.69
N LYS A 55 -11.22 5.78 10.25
CA LYS A 55 -11.12 6.68 9.11
C LYS A 55 -10.55 5.99 7.86
N GLY A 56 -10.46 4.66 7.90
CA GLY A 56 -9.97 3.83 6.81
C GLY A 56 -10.97 3.72 5.65
N ILE A 57 -10.47 3.38 4.48
CA ILE A 57 -11.25 3.36 3.25
C ILE A 57 -12.45 2.40 3.32
N ILE A 58 -12.31 1.28 4.02
CA ILE A 58 -13.41 0.31 4.19
C ILE A 58 -14.48 0.86 5.13
N SER A 59 -14.06 1.51 6.23
CA SER A 59 -14.98 2.14 7.17
C SER A 59 -15.75 3.28 6.51
N LEU A 60 -15.07 4.13 5.74
CA LEU A 60 -15.72 5.23 5.03
C LEU A 60 -16.68 4.73 3.95
N LEU A 61 -16.35 3.65 3.25
CA LEU A 61 -17.27 3.01 2.31
C LEU A 61 -18.52 2.47 3.02
N HIS A 62 -18.34 1.95 4.22
CA HIS A 62 -19.46 1.49 5.06
C HIS A 62 -20.27 2.66 5.61
N ASN A 63 -19.59 3.68 6.15
CA ASN A 63 -20.23 4.86 6.72
C ASN A 63 -20.91 5.73 5.68
N THR A 64 -20.37 5.85 4.47
CA THR A 64 -21.03 6.62 3.41
C THR A 64 -22.36 5.97 3.00
N ALA A 65 -22.45 4.64 3.08
CA ALA A 65 -23.70 3.94 2.88
C ALA A 65 -24.70 4.16 4.04
N LEU A 66 -24.19 4.36 5.26
CA LEU A 66 -25.02 4.66 6.44
C LEU A 66 -25.38 6.14 6.57
N ASP A 67 -24.47 7.05 6.22
CA ASP A 67 -24.67 8.49 6.34
C ASP A 67 -25.63 9.04 5.27
N THR A 68 -25.72 8.39 4.11
CA THR A 68 -26.78 8.68 3.16
C THR A 68 -28.15 8.25 3.69
N ALA A 69 -28.18 7.34 4.66
CA ALA A 69 -29.38 6.94 5.39
C ALA A 69 -29.70 7.83 6.61
N GLY A 70 -28.84 8.79 6.96
CA GLY A 70 -29.00 9.72 8.10
C GLY A 70 -30.17 10.70 7.97
N SER A 71 -30.90 10.66 6.89
CA SER A 71 -32.23 11.29 6.78
C SER A 71 -33.30 10.20 6.70
N SER A 72 -33.78 9.81 7.88
CA SER A 72 -35.01 9.05 8.08
C SER A 72 -34.95 7.54 7.80
N THR A 73 -34.84 6.81 8.89
CA THR A 73 -35.62 5.58 9.13
C THR A 73 -35.86 4.69 7.89
N THR A 74 -35.26 3.52 7.90
CA THR A 74 -35.67 2.30 7.19
C THR A 74 -34.94 1.89 5.93
N ASP A 75 -33.77 2.39 5.59
CA ASP A 75 -33.05 1.78 4.46
C ASP A 75 -31.80 1.01 4.88
N THR A 76 -32.00 -0.03 5.69
CA THR A 76 -31.04 -1.08 6.00
C THR A 76 -30.67 -1.95 4.78
N ALA A 77 -31.22 -1.65 3.62
CA ALA A 77 -31.07 -2.48 2.43
C ALA A 77 -29.85 -2.08 1.55
N THR A 78 -29.21 -0.95 1.83
CA THR A 78 -28.12 -0.44 0.99
C THR A 78 -26.73 -0.52 1.62
N ALA A 79 -26.64 -0.92 2.88
CA ALA A 79 -25.38 -1.33 3.46
C ALA A 79 -24.91 -2.62 2.77
N ARG A 80 -24.27 -2.48 1.61
CA ARG A 80 -23.56 -3.60 0.99
C ARG A 80 -22.23 -3.76 1.72
N PRO A 81 -22.15 -4.73 2.66
CA PRO A 81 -20.89 -5.00 3.30
C PRO A 81 -19.89 -5.47 2.25
N ILE A 82 -18.65 -5.24 2.49
CA ILE A 82 -17.41 -5.92 1.99
C ILE A 82 -17.57 -6.85 0.75
N GLY A 83 -18.75 -7.35 0.45
CA GLY A 83 -19.09 -8.12 -0.74
C GLY A 83 -18.90 -7.37 -2.07
N MET A 84 -18.69 -6.05 -2.04
CA MET A 84 -18.26 -5.29 -3.22
C MET A 84 -16.77 -5.52 -3.54
N MET A 85 -16.00 -6.08 -2.65
CA MET A 85 -14.63 -6.54 -2.91
C MET A 85 -14.60 -7.92 -3.61
N GLY A 86 -15.76 -8.39 -4.06
CA GLY A 86 -15.88 -9.53 -4.96
C GLY A 86 -15.20 -10.80 -4.47
N GLY A 87 -15.81 -11.52 -3.53
CA GLY A 87 -15.48 -12.93 -3.23
C GLY A 87 -14.04 -13.30 -2.83
N LYS A 88 -13.15 -12.32 -2.75
CA LYS A 88 -11.72 -12.49 -2.47
C LYS A 88 -11.33 -12.11 -1.02
N GLY A 89 -12.31 -11.96 -0.14
CA GLY A 89 -12.04 -11.62 1.25
C GLY A 89 -11.14 -12.62 1.96
N GLU A 90 -11.22 -13.89 1.61
CA GLU A 90 -10.39 -14.97 2.17
C GLU A 90 -8.95 -14.91 1.67
N GLU A 91 -8.74 -14.51 0.42
CA GLU A 91 -7.41 -14.36 -0.19
C GLU A 91 -6.65 -13.14 0.37
N ALA A 92 -7.38 -12.10 0.78
CA ALA A 92 -6.84 -10.91 1.40
C ALA A 92 -6.17 -11.20 2.75
N PHE A 93 -6.71 -12.10 3.55
CA PHE A 93 -6.13 -12.50 4.83
C PHE A 93 -4.85 -13.33 4.68
N GLN A 94 -4.67 -14.02 3.56
CA GLN A 94 -3.53 -14.92 3.36
C GLN A 94 -2.36 -14.25 2.65
N THR A 95 -2.60 -13.25 1.81
CA THR A 95 -1.58 -12.70 0.90
C THR A 95 -1.30 -11.21 1.09
N GLY A 96 -2.01 -10.54 2.00
CA GLY A 96 -1.94 -9.08 2.13
C GLY A 96 -2.57 -8.31 0.94
N PHE A 97 -3.14 -9.03 -0.02
CA PHE A 97 -3.88 -8.45 -1.13
C PHE A 97 -5.34 -8.22 -0.71
N VAL A 98 -5.74 -6.97 -0.59
CA VAL A 98 -7.08 -6.60 -0.12
C VAL A 98 -8.11 -6.67 -1.25
N GLY A 99 -7.70 -6.60 -2.49
CA GLY A 99 -8.59 -6.60 -3.64
C GLY A 99 -8.22 -5.56 -4.69
N SER A 100 -9.15 -5.19 -5.53
CA SER A 100 -8.97 -4.13 -6.53
C SER A 100 -9.98 -3.03 -6.28
N ILE A 101 -9.50 -1.81 -6.07
CA ILE A 101 -10.31 -0.60 -5.88
C ILE A 101 -9.92 0.39 -6.97
N ALA A 102 -10.91 0.85 -7.73
CA ALA A 102 -10.72 1.87 -8.77
C ALA A 102 -9.60 1.52 -9.78
N GLY A 103 -9.32 0.24 -10.02
CA GLY A 103 -8.27 -0.21 -10.93
C GLY A 103 -6.87 -0.31 -10.32
N PHE A 104 -6.73 -0.08 -9.02
CA PHE A 104 -5.53 -0.40 -8.25
C PHE A 104 -5.65 -1.80 -7.65
N ASN A 105 -4.55 -2.53 -7.66
CA ASN A 105 -4.35 -3.68 -6.79
C ASN A 105 -3.94 -3.16 -5.42
N VAL A 106 -4.76 -3.40 -4.40
CA VAL A 106 -4.56 -2.88 -3.06
C VAL A 106 -3.85 -3.92 -2.19
N TYR A 107 -2.74 -3.50 -1.61
CA TYR A 107 -1.94 -4.28 -0.67
C TYR A 107 -1.86 -3.53 0.65
N TRP A 108 -1.62 -4.25 1.73
CA TRP A 108 -1.33 -3.65 3.03
C TRP A 108 0.07 -4.02 3.51
N SER A 109 0.64 -3.15 4.31
CA SER A 109 1.92 -3.39 4.97
C SER A 109 1.93 -2.72 6.34
N ASP A 110 2.40 -3.44 7.34
CA ASP A 110 2.64 -2.94 8.70
C ASP A 110 3.92 -2.11 8.82
N GLN A 111 4.73 -2.11 7.77
CA GLN A 111 5.97 -1.32 7.68
C GLN A 111 5.71 0.15 7.32
N ILE A 112 4.46 0.48 6.96
CA ILE A 112 4.08 1.87 6.70
C ILE A 112 3.95 2.61 8.02
N ASP A 113 4.66 3.75 8.08
CA ASP A 113 4.64 4.62 9.24
C ASP A 113 3.23 5.22 9.44
N GLU A 114 2.67 5.02 10.63
CA GLU A 114 1.34 5.49 11.01
C GLU A 114 1.38 6.74 11.90
N ASP A 115 2.56 7.32 12.13
CA ASP A 115 2.75 8.55 12.92
C ASP A 115 3.72 9.51 12.22
N VAL A 116 3.46 9.76 10.94
CA VAL A 116 4.30 10.62 10.10
C VAL A 116 4.20 12.09 10.51
N SER A 117 3.06 12.47 11.09
CA SER A 117 2.84 13.80 11.64
C SER A 117 2.29 13.70 13.07
N SER A 118 2.43 14.77 13.82
CA SER A 118 1.94 14.87 15.21
C SER A 118 0.42 14.66 15.38
N GLY A 119 -0.29 14.29 14.34
CA GLY A 119 -1.74 14.06 14.31
C GLY A 119 -2.17 12.61 14.07
N GLY A 120 -1.23 11.65 14.00
CA GLY A 120 -1.57 10.26 13.71
C GLY A 120 -1.91 10.03 12.23
N ASP A 121 -1.11 10.58 11.33
CA ASP A 121 -1.27 10.40 9.89
C ASP A 121 -0.42 9.22 9.39
N ALA A 122 -0.98 8.40 8.51
CA ALA A 122 -0.29 7.29 7.88
C ALA A 122 0.12 7.60 6.43
N ALA A 123 1.29 7.10 6.06
CA ALA A 123 1.93 7.33 4.77
C ALA A 123 1.74 6.12 3.84
N GLY A 124 0.67 6.10 3.03
CA GLY A 124 0.52 5.15 1.95
C GLY A 124 1.12 5.65 0.64
N PHE A 125 1.19 4.80 -0.38
CA PHE A 125 1.62 5.20 -1.71
C PHE A 125 1.00 4.35 -2.81
N ALA A 126 0.80 4.97 -3.95
CA ALA A 126 0.35 4.33 -5.18
C ALA A 126 1.46 4.41 -6.23
N PHE A 127 1.68 3.36 -6.99
CA PHE A 127 2.69 3.35 -8.03
C PHE A 127 2.37 2.42 -9.20
N SER A 128 2.96 2.74 -10.33
CA SER A 128 2.99 1.89 -11.52
C SER A 128 4.27 1.06 -11.55
N LYS A 129 4.24 -0.05 -12.26
CA LYS A 129 5.40 -0.92 -12.48
C LYS A 129 6.67 -0.19 -12.95
N GLY A 130 6.51 0.94 -13.65
CA GLY A 130 7.65 1.72 -14.14
C GLY A 130 8.15 2.81 -13.19
N ALA A 131 7.54 2.97 -12.00
CA ALA A 131 7.96 3.98 -11.03
C ALA A 131 9.24 3.61 -10.30
N ILE A 132 9.40 2.33 -9.99
CA ILE A 132 10.44 1.79 -9.13
C ILE A 132 11.26 0.75 -9.89
N GLY A 133 12.58 0.84 -9.78
CA GLY A 133 13.54 -0.13 -10.27
C GLY A 133 14.15 -0.95 -9.14
N LEU A 134 14.23 -2.26 -9.31
CA LEU A 134 14.93 -3.17 -8.42
C LEU A 134 16.21 -3.65 -9.10
N GLY A 135 17.36 -3.28 -8.56
CA GLY A 135 18.67 -3.81 -8.95
C GLY A 135 19.04 -5.01 -8.08
N VAL A 136 19.46 -6.08 -8.72
CA VAL A 136 19.92 -7.30 -8.03
C VAL A 136 21.35 -7.58 -8.44
N GLY A 137 22.19 -7.98 -7.49
CA GLY A 137 23.58 -8.31 -7.76
C GLY A 137 23.75 -9.43 -8.80
N ALA A 138 24.87 -9.44 -9.49
CA ALA A 138 25.14 -10.36 -10.62
C ALA A 138 25.02 -11.85 -10.27
N GLU A 139 25.14 -12.21 -9.01
CA GLU A 139 25.03 -13.59 -8.51
C GLU A 139 23.61 -13.97 -8.03
N GLY A 140 22.61 -13.11 -8.30
CA GLY A 140 21.22 -13.27 -7.83
C GLY A 140 20.95 -12.59 -6.50
N LEU A 141 19.70 -12.67 -6.04
CA LEU A 141 19.23 -12.02 -4.80
C LEU A 141 20.03 -12.51 -3.58
N PHE A 142 20.30 -13.80 -3.51
CA PHE A 142 21.00 -14.41 -2.36
C PHE A 142 22.05 -15.40 -2.83
N ARG A 143 23.20 -15.34 -2.18
CA ARG A 143 24.27 -16.31 -2.33
C ARG A 143 24.52 -17.00 -0.99
N VAL A 144 24.43 -18.32 -0.99
CA VAL A 144 24.73 -19.13 0.19
C VAL A 144 26.12 -19.74 0.02
N ARG A 145 26.99 -19.52 0.99
CA ARG A 145 28.30 -20.16 1.09
C ARG A 145 28.33 -21.03 2.35
N THR A 146 28.87 -22.22 2.19
CA THR A 146 29.06 -23.17 3.28
C THR A 146 30.55 -23.21 3.64
N GLN A 147 30.86 -22.99 4.89
CA GLN A 147 32.21 -23.13 5.42
C GLN A 147 32.19 -24.18 6.54
N ARG A 148 33.04 -25.18 6.41
CA ARG A 148 33.23 -26.16 7.46
C ARG A 148 34.41 -25.72 8.34
N GLU A 149 34.17 -25.63 9.64
CA GLU A 149 35.15 -25.27 10.65
C GLU A 149 35.51 -26.53 11.45
N GLU A 150 36.62 -27.14 11.06
CA GLU A 150 37.05 -28.45 11.63
C GLU A 150 37.40 -28.33 13.12
N SER A 151 37.94 -27.20 13.56
CA SER A 151 38.34 -26.94 14.96
C SER A 151 37.14 -26.96 15.91
N GLU A 152 35.99 -26.51 15.45
CA GLU A 152 34.77 -26.42 16.24
C GLU A 152 33.71 -27.49 15.85
N ARG A 153 34.06 -28.36 14.91
CA ARG A 153 33.17 -29.41 14.36
C ARG A 153 31.81 -28.87 13.93
N MET A 154 31.76 -27.63 13.45
CA MET A 154 30.53 -26.99 12.98
C MET A 154 30.60 -26.69 11.50
N THR A 155 29.42 -26.58 10.88
CA THR A 155 29.24 -26.08 9.52
C THR A 155 28.56 -24.74 9.57
N LYS A 156 29.23 -23.71 9.04
CA LYS A 156 28.72 -22.34 8.98
C LYS A 156 28.09 -22.07 7.61
N TYR A 157 26.87 -21.61 7.63
CA TYR A 157 26.17 -21.17 6.43
C TYR A 157 26.12 -19.65 6.42
N VAL A 158 26.73 -19.04 5.41
CA VAL A 158 26.71 -17.59 5.24
C VAL A 158 25.84 -17.26 4.05
N CYS A 159 24.74 -16.56 4.30
CA CYS A 159 23.89 -16.04 3.26
C CYS A 159 24.19 -14.56 3.04
N THR A 160 24.53 -14.20 1.81
CA THR A 160 24.83 -12.81 1.43
C THR A 160 23.88 -12.42 0.29
N GLY A 161 23.24 -11.27 0.42
CA GLY A 161 22.38 -10.70 -0.61
C GLY A 161 22.80 -9.28 -0.96
N PHE A 162 22.72 -8.95 -2.25
CA PHE A 162 22.95 -7.61 -2.77
C PHE A 162 21.76 -7.20 -3.61
N TRP A 163 21.02 -6.24 -3.14
CA TRP A 163 19.92 -5.62 -3.87
C TRP A 163 19.90 -4.11 -3.57
N GLY A 164 19.29 -3.37 -4.45
CA GLY A 164 19.05 -1.95 -4.25
C GLY A 164 17.80 -1.55 -5.00
N GLN A 165 17.13 -0.56 -4.49
CA GLN A 165 15.92 0.00 -5.06
C GLN A 165 16.17 1.46 -5.42
N VAL A 166 15.55 1.91 -6.48
CA VAL A 166 15.66 3.29 -6.94
C VAL A 166 14.35 3.73 -7.55
N GLU A 167 14.00 4.98 -7.33
CA GLU A 167 12.95 5.65 -8.07
C GLU A 167 13.43 5.89 -9.50
N VAL A 168 12.69 5.37 -10.47
CA VAL A 168 13.02 5.50 -11.90
C VAL A 168 12.25 6.66 -12.51
N LYS A 169 10.99 6.80 -12.15
CA LYS A 169 10.15 7.86 -12.69
C LYS A 169 9.13 8.33 -11.66
N ASP A 170 9.41 9.47 -11.06
CA ASP A 170 8.61 10.12 -10.03
C ASP A 170 7.13 10.30 -10.42
N ALA A 171 6.88 10.76 -11.65
CA ALA A 171 5.52 10.97 -12.16
C ALA A 171 4.65 9.70 -12.22
N TYR A 172 5.20 8.51 -12.00
CA TYR A 172 4.50 7.23 -11.99
C TYR A 172 4.16 6.74 -10.58
N GLY A 173 4.52 7.52 -9.57
CA GLY A 173 4.18 7.29 -8.18
C GLY A 173 3.39 8.45 -7.58
N VAL A 174 2.59 8.18 -6.56
CA VAL A 174 1.81 9.17 -5.82
C VAL A 174 1.88 8.81 -4.34
N TYR A 175 2.31 9.76 -3.53
CA TYR A 175 2.31 9.65 -2.08
C TYR A 175 0.91 9.95 -1.53
N ILE A 176 0.43 9.16 -0.59
CA ILE A 176 -0.90 9.30 0.01
C ILE A 176 -0.74 9.44 1.52
N LEU A 177 -0.95 10.64 2.01
CA LEU A 177 -0.94 10.92 3.45
C LEU A 177 -2.37 11.06 3.95
N SER A 178 -2.77 10.30 4.96
CA SER A 178 -4.13 10.38 5.49
C SER A 178 -4.18 10.20 6.99
N ASP A 179 -5.13 10.88 7.63
CA ASP A 179 -5.43 10.76 9.03
C ASP A 179 -6.02 9.38 9.34
N VAL A 180 -5.49 8.71 10.37
CA VAL A 180 -5.90 7.37 10.83
C VAL A 180 -6.28 7.35 12.32
N SER A 181 -6.16 8.49 13.02
CA SER A 181 -6.45 8.62 14.45
C SER A 181 -7.93 8.73 14.78
#